data_d8f1e08b09baf5ff0d630187477178b0
#
_entry.id   d8f1e08b09baf5ff0d630187477178b0
#
_cell.length_a   1.000
_cell.length_b   1.000
_cell.length_c   1.000
_cell.angle_alpha   90.00
_cell.angle_beta   90.00
_cell.angle_gamma   90.00
#
_symmetry.space_group_name_H-M   'P 1'
#
loop_
_entity.id
_entity.type
_entity.pdbx_description
1 polymer ?
#
loop_
_entity_poly.entity_id
_entity_poly.type
_entity_poly.pdbx_seq_one_letter_code
_entity_poly.pdbx_strand_id
1 'polypeptide(L)'
;MSGIRSTGLRATLFTVPLALAVLGAAAAPAGAAGAHTSHPGKSLTCRGKGVDPDALVRHRTETVINAPLRTIWKLQTDVERWPSWQSPVKTAERLDQGPFRRGSAFRWTTPIPPNPSTPATSLDITSTVQQIKHHACIRWTGPAIGDGLRIDGVHVWSFTKIRGGVRVSTEETHTGAQVEADVPTATKLLREGLEAWLRDLKSATEAHAHNRTH
;
A
#
# COMPACT_ATOMS: atom_id res chain seq x y z
N MET A 1 -29.16 69.62 -1.72
CA MET A 1 -30.63 69.74 -1.64
C MET A 1 -31.17 68.34 -1.56
N SER A 2 -31.53 67.98 -0.39
CA SER A 2 -32.90 67.52 0.04
C SER A 2 -33.23 66.14 -0.59
N GLY A 3 -33.63 65.16 0.13
CA GLY A 3 -34.15 65.06 1.49
C GLY A 3 -34.48 63.64 1.86
N ILE A 4 -34.41 63.44 3.12
CA ILE A 4 -34.72 62.27 3.88
C ILE A 4 -36.20 61.94 3.89
N ARG A 5 -36.58 60.67 3.75
CA ARG A 5 -37.80 60.15 4.34
C ARG A 5 -37.64 58.78 4.92
N SER A 6 -37.69 58.76 6.21
CA SER A 6 -37.91 57.57 7.03
C SER A 6 -39.38 57.22 7.09
N THR A 7 -39.71 55.94 7.04
CA THR A 7 -40.99 55.39 7.50
C THR A 7 -40.73 54.06 8.19
N GLY A 8 -40.99 54.00 9.30
CA GLY A 8 -41.44 53.50 10.52
C GLY A 8 -42.08 52.13 10.47
N LEU A 9 -41.55 51.39 11.30
CA LEU A 9 -41.78 50.04 11.69
C LEU A 9 -43.08 49.78 12.45
N ARG A 10 -43.69 48.66 12.25
CA ARG A 10 -44.58 48.03 13.23
C ARG A 10 -44.18 46.59 13.45
N ALA A 11 -43.72 46.30 14.64
CA ALA A 11 -43.52 44.98 15.16
C ALA A 11 -44.85 44.33 15.53
N THR A 12 -45.13 43.17 15.04
CA THR A 12 -46.20 42.29 15.52
C THR A 12 -45.56 41.03 16.13
N LEU A 13 -45.71 40.93 17.43
CA LEU A 13 -45.40 39.73 18.22
C LEU A 13 -46.48 38.66 17.94
N PHE A 14 -46.11 37.54 17.37
CA PHE A 14 -46.87 36.31 17.38
C PHE A 14 -46.25 35.30 18.31
N THR A 15 -46.90 35.05 19.42
CA THR A 15 -46.65 33.92 20.32
C THR A 15 -47.22 32.67 19.66
N VAL A 16 -46.36 31.67 19.45
CA VAL A 16 -46.75 30.33 19.01
C VAL A 16 -46.41 29.34 20.13
N PRO A 17 -47.33 28.45 20.53
CA PRO A 17 -47.12 27.55 21.63
C PRO A 17 -46.17 26.42 21.29
N LEU A 18 -45.33 26.07 22.27
CA LEU A 18 -44.36 24.97 22.27
C LEU A 18 -45.10 23.63 22.33
N ALA A 19 -45.19 22.91 21.22
CA ALA A 19 -45.59 21.51 21.21
C ALA A 19 -44.34 20.64 21.29
N LEU A 20 -44.09 20.00 22.41
CA LEU A 20 -43.09 18.95 22.54
C LEU A 20 -43.56 17.71 21.79
N ALA A 21 -42.97 17.48 20.60
CA ALA A 21 -43.04 16.19 19.96
C ALA A 21 -41.74 15.42 20.27
N VAL A 22 -41.82 14.41 21.14
CA VAL A 22 -40.77 13.45 21.39
C VAL A 22 -40.72 12.54 20.19
N LEU A 23 -39.82 12.83 19.25
CA LEU A 23 -39.44 11.90 18.18
C LEU A 23 -38.32 11.02 18.67
N GLY A 24 -38.60 9.75 18.92
CA GLY A 24 -37.62 8.74 19.19
C GLY A 24 -36.73 8.55 17.97
N ALA A 25 -35.48 8.99 18.07
CA ALA A 25 -34.45 8.70 17.10
C ALA A 25 -34.04 7.23 17.24
N ALA A 26 -34.50 6.40 16.31
CA ALA A 26 -33.92 5.08 16.12
C ALA A 26 -32.48 5.27 15.62
N ALA A 27 -31.50 5.02 16.46
CA ALA A 27 -30.11 4.97 16.09
C ALA A 27 -29.90 3.76 15.16
N ALA A 28 -29.69 4.02 13.87
CA ALA A 28 -29.16 3.02 12.96
C ALA A 28 -27.74 2.61 13.43
N PRO A 29 -27.40 1.32 13.44
CA PRO A 29 -26.05 0.91 13.78
C PRO A 29 -25.10 1.47 12.69
N ALA A 30 -24.20 2.34 13.09
CA ALA A 30 -23.07 2.76 12.26
C ALA A 30 -22.30 1.50 11.88
N GLY A 31 -22.29 1.18 10.59
CA GLY A 31 -21.50 0.10 10.04
C GLY A 31 -20.05 0.29 10.49
N ALA A 32 -19.53 -0.66 11.23
CA ALA A 32 -18.15 -0.69 11.66
C ALA A 32 -17.30 -0.74 10.40
N ALA A 33 -16.75 0.41 10.02
CA ALA A 33 -15.59 0.47 9.12
C ALA A 33 -14.53 -0.38 9.79
N GLY A 34 -14.18 -1.51 9.16
CA GLY A 34 -13.24 -2.46 9.71
C GLY A 34 -11.92 -1.77 10.01
N ALA A 35 -11.69 -1.48 11.28
CA ALA A 35 -10.40 -1.05 11.77
C ALA A 35 -9.42 -2.17 11.42
N HIS A 36 -8.51 -1.89 10.52
CA HIS A 36 -7.35 -2.74 10.27
C HIS A 36 -6.50 -2.71 11.54
N THR A 37 -6.80 -3.62 12.45
CA THR A 37 -5.98 -3.85 13.64
C THR A 37 -4.66 -4.44 13.16
N SER A 38 -3.61 -3.63 13.18
CA SER A 38 -2.24 -4.10 13.11
C SER A 38 -1.98 -4.96 14.35
N HIS A 39 -2.21 -6.27 14.22
CA HIS A 39 -1.78 -7.23 15.23
C HIS A 39 -0.25 -7.23 15.22
N PRO A 40 0.42 -7.20 16.39
CA PRO A 40 1.85 -7.46 16.49
C PRO A 40 2.08 -8.97 16.21
N GLY A 41 1.82 -9.37 14.98
CA GLY A 41 2.04 -10.73 14.52
C GLY A 41 3.53 -10.97 14.31
N LYS A 42 3.96 -12.21 14.52
CA LYS A 42 5.33 -12.64 14.21
C LYS A 42 5.72 -12.17 12.80
N SER A 43 6.91 -11.57 12.68
CA SER A 43 7.47 -11.10 11.41
C SER A 43 7.38 -12.16 10.30
N LEU A 44 7.12 -11.72 9.06
CA LEU A 44 7.12 -12.62 7.91
C LEU A 44 8.52 -13.16 7.67
N THR A 45 8.59 -14.43 7.31
CA THR A 45 9.86 -15.06 6.95
C THR A 45 9.74 -15.86 5.65
N CYS A 46 10.83 -15.89 4.89
CA CYS A 46 11.00 -16.84 3.80
C CYS A 46 12.21 -17.72 4.08
N ARG A 47 12.01 -19.06 4.17
CA ARG A 47 13.07 -20.02 4.52
C ARG A 47 13.83 -19.61 5.79
N GLY A 48 13.11 -19.16 6.82
CA GLY A 48 13.65 -18.75 8.12
C GLY A 48 14.35 -17.38 8.17
N LYS A 49 14.35 -16.62 7.06
CA LYS A 49 14.90 -15.25 7.02
C LYS A 49 13.77 -14.23 6.89
N GLY A 50 13.74 -13.25 7.78
CA GLY A 50 12.79 -12.14 7.82
C GLY A 50 13.36 -10.84 7.25
N VAL A 51 12.65 -9.76 7.52
CA VAL A 51 13.13 -8.40 7.32
C VAL A 51 14.19 -8.05 8.34
N ASP A 52 14.79 -6.87 8.25
CA ASP A 52 15.75 -6.37 9.24
C ASP A 52 15.01 -6.09 10.56
N PRO A 53 15.38 -6.79 11.66
CA PRO A 53 14.70 -6.60 12.96
C PRO A 53 15.01 -5.27 13.62
N ASP A 54 16.13 -4.64 13.29
CA ASP A 54 16.62 -3.40 13.90
C ASP A 54 16.20 -2.14 13.14
N ALA A 55 15.59 -2.30 11.95
CA ALA A 55 15.13 -1.17 11.14
C ALA A 55 13.99 -0.42 11.81
N LEU A 56 14.12 0.92 11.90
CA LEU A 56 13.12 1.82 12.45
C LEU A 56 11.93 2.01 11.51
N VAL A 57 12.17 1.99 10.19
CA VAL A 57 11.14 2.13 9.16
C VAL A 57 10.70 0.74 8.73
N ARG A 58 9.46 0.39 9.08
CA ARG A 58 8.91 -0.95 8.85
C ARG A 58 7.41 -0.88 8.64
N HIS A 59 6.91 -1.66 7.68
CA HIS A 59 5.48 -1.87 7.52
C HIS A 59 5.17 -3.30 7.09
N ARG A 60 4.03 -3.81 7.56
CA ARG A 60 3.44 -5.08 7.16
C ARG A 60 1.98 -4.88 6.82
N THR A 61 1.55 -5.48 5.73
CA THR A 61 0.15 -5.48 5.29
C THR A 61 -0.20 -6.78 4.57
N GLU A 62 -1.49 -7.05 4.38
CA GLU A 62 -1.95 -8.23 3.67
C GLU A 62 -3.30 -8.00 2.99
N THR A 63 -3.60 -8.82 2.00
CA THR A 63 -4.90 -8.87 1.34
C THR A 63 -5.28 -10.30 0.98
N VAL A 64 -6.56 -10.53 0.74
CA VAL A 64 -7.05 -11.79 0.17
C VAL A 64 -7.40 -11.56 -1.29
N ILE A 65 -6.85 -12.40 -2.16
CA ILE A 65 -7.03 -12.35 -3.60
C ILE A 65 -7.81 -13.60 -4.03
N ASN A 66 -8.96 -13.39 -4.69
CA ASN A 66 -9.77 -14.49 -5.22
C ASN A 66 -9.30 -14.87 -6.63
N ALA A 67 -8.12 -15.46 -6.70
CA ALA A 67 -7.52 -15.96 -7.94
C ALA A 67 -6.63 -17.19 -7.64
N PRO A 68 -6.33 -18.02 -8.66
CA PRO A 68 -5.41 -19.14 -8.49
C PRO A 68 -4.01 -18.68 -8.06
N LEU A 69 -3.43 -19.35 -7.05
CA LEU A 69 -2.10 -19.04 -6.54
C LEU A 69 -1.04 -18.95 -7.65
N ARG A 70 -1.10 -19.81 -8.65
CA ARG A 70 -0.17 -19.79 -9.80
C ARG A 70 -0.24 -18.47 -10.59
N THR A 71 -1.44 -17.89 -10.71
CA THR A 71 -1.65 -16.62 -11.43
C THR A 71 -1.05 -15.46 -10.64
N ILE A 72 -1.33 -15.41 -9.33
CA ILE A 72 -0.78 -14.39 -8.42
C ILE A 72 0.75 -14.49 -8.41
N TRP A 73 1.28 -15.70 -8.24
CA TRP A 73 2.72 -15.97 -8.23
C TRP A 73 3.38 -15.52 -9.53
N LYS A 74 2.78 -15.87 -10.67
CA LYS A 74 3.31 -15.48 -11.98
C LYS A 74 3.39 -13.97 -12.13
N LEU A 75 2.31 -13.24 -11.81
CA LEU A 75 2.32 -11.77 -11.88
C LEU A 75 3.39 -11.15 -10.98
N GLN A 76 3.54 -11.66 -9.76
CA GLN A 76 4.52 -11.15 -8.81
C GLN A 76 5.97 -11.46 -9.20
N THR A 77 6.24 -12.57 -9.91
CA THR A 77 7.60 -13.00 -10.27
C THR A 77 8.00 -12.66 -11.71
N ASP A 78 7.05 -12.27 -12.55
CA ASP A 78 7.27 -11.79 -13.91
C ASP A 78 7.56 -10.28 -13.85
N VAL A 79 8.73 -9.94 -13.32
CA VAL A 79 9.09 -8.57 -12.93
C VAL A 79 9.08 -7.60 -14.11
N GLU A 80 9.46 -8.06 -15.30
CA GLU A 80 9.49 -7.24 -16.52
C GLU A 80 8.09 -6.80 -16.95
N ARG A 81 7.04 -7.48 -16.46
CA ARG A 81 5.65 -7.09 -16.72
C ARG A 81 5.02 -6.21 -15.64
N TRP A 82 5.72 -5.88 -14.58
CA TRP A 82 5.20 -5.00 -13.52
C TRP A 82 4.65 -3.67 -14.06
N PRO A 83 5.32 -2.97 -15.00
CA PRO A 83 4.78 -1.71 -15.53
C PRO A 83 3.37 -1.83 -16.17
N SER A 84 2.95 -3.03 -16.56
CA SER A 84 1.63 -3.24 -17.19
C SER A 84 0.46 -3.32 -16.20
N TRP A 85 0.74 -3.50 -14.90
CA TRP A 85 -0.31 -3.65 -13.90
C TRP A 85 0.00 -2.94 -12.57
N GLN A 86 1.25 -2.57 -12.33
CA GLN A 86 1.70 -1.86 -11.13
C GLN A 86 1.94 -0.39 -11.50
N SER A 87 0.96 0.47 -11.21
CA SER A 87 0.96 1.84 -11.73
C SER A 87 2.17 2.72 -11.34
N PRO A 88 2.74 2.59 -10.13
CA PRO A 88 3.96 3.32 -9.78
C PRO A 88 5.22 2.84 -10.51
N VAL A 89 5.29 1.57 -10.92
CA VAL A 89 6.47 1.04 -11.60
C VAL A 89 6.53 1.56 -13.04
N LYS A 90 7.59 2.26 -13.40
CA LYS A 90 7.77 2.86 -14.73
C LYS A 90 8.56 1.96 -15.67
N THR A 91 9.60 1.34 -15.15
CA THR A 91 10.43 0.36 -15.88
C THR A 91 10.72 -0.82 -14.97
N ALA A 92 10.90 -1.99 -15.56
CA ALA A 92 11.42 -3.15 -14.85
C ALA A 92 12.11 -4.10 -15.83
N GLU A 93 13.29 -4.59 -15.45
CA GLU A 93 14.11 -5.50 -16.26
C GLU A 93 14.81 -6.54 -15.40
N ARG A 94 15.00 -7.72 -15.92
CA ARG A 94 15.86 -8.75 -15.34
C ARG A 94 17.31 -8.44 -15.67
N LEU A 95 18.18 -8.57 -14.67
CA LEU A 95 19.63 -8.44 -14.82
C LEU A 95 20.32 -9.81 -14.97
N ASP A 96 19.54 -10.89 -14.89
CA ASP A 96 19.98 -12.26 -15.12
C ASP A 96 19.02 -12.99 -16.06
N GLN A 97 19.39 -14.16 -16.53
CA GLN A 97 18.58 -14.97 -17.44
C GLN A 97 18.09 -16.26 -16.76
N GLY A 98 17.09 -16.90 -17.41
CA GLY A 98 16.52 -18.16 -16.97
C GLY A 98 15.46 -18.02 -15.87
N PRO A 99 15.15 -19.09 -15.13
CA PRO A 99 14.08 -19.10 -14.13
C PRO A 99 14.32 -18.10 -13.00
N PHE A 100 13.24 -17.49 -12.50
CA PHE A 100 13.30 -16.63 -11.31
C PHE A 100 13.59 -17.47 -10.07
N ARG A 101 14.76 -17.25 -9.47
CA ARG A 101 15.35 -18.11 -8.43
C ARG A 101 16.17 -17.30 -7.41
N ARG A 102 16.69 -17.96 -6.39
CA ARG A 102 17.69 -17.35 -5.51
C ARG A 102 18.89 -16.86 -6.35
N GLY A 103 19.34 -15.66 -6.09
CA GLY A 103 20.39 -14.96 -6.84
C GLY A 103 19.89 -14.22 -8.07
N SER A 104 18.62 -14.40 -8.48
CA SER A 104 18.03 -13.55 -9.53
C SER A 104 18.08 -12.10 -9.13
N ALA A 105 18.53 -11.26 -10.06
CA ALA A 105 18.58 -9.82 -9.88
C ALA A 105 17.71 -9.09 -10.92
N PHE A 106 17.12 -7.99 -10.50
CA PHE A 106 16.29 -7.16 -11.37
C PHE A 106 16.37 -5.69 -10.96
N ARG A 107 16.22 -4.82 -11.94
CA ARG A 107 16.18 -3.37 -11.75
C ARG A 107 14.79 -2.86 -12.09
N TRP A 108 14.32 -1.89 -11.35
CA TRP A 108 13.05 -1.24 -11.62
C TRP A 108 13.04 0.19 -11.09
N THR A 109 12.17 1.04 -11.65
CA THR A 109 12.09 2.45 -11.28
C THR A 109 10.67 2.82 -10.81
N THR A 110 10.61 3.69 -9.82
CA THR A 110 9.37 4.25 -9.29
C THR A 110 9.56 5.71 -8.90
N PRO A 111 8.59 6.62 -9.20
CA PRO A 111 8.67 7.99 -8.74
C PRO A 111 8.37 8.08 -7.24
N ILE A 112 9.06 8.97 -6.56
CA ILE A 112 8.75 9.41 -5.21
C ILE A 112 8.30 10.87 -5.28
N PRO A 113 7.10 11.20 -4.78
CA PRO A 113 6.65 12.58 -4.68
C PRO A 113 7.52 13.35 -3.67
N PRO A 114 7.58 14.68 -3.79
CA PRO A 114 8.30 15.50 -2.81
C PRO A 114 7.69 15.35 -1.41
N ASN A 115 8.52 15.38 -0.41
CA ASN A 115 8.15 15.43 1.00
C ASN A 115 9.06 16.41 1.74
N PRO A 116 8.83 16.73 3.03
CA PRO A 116 9.62 17.72 3.75
C PRO A 116 11.12 17.43 3.80
N SER A 117 11.53 16.16 3.68
CA SER A 117 12.92 15.72 3.81
C SER A 117 13.58 15.38 2.47
N THR A 118 12.80 15.28 1.39
CA THR A 118 13.33 14.81 0.10
C THR A 118 12.58 15.48 -1.06
N PRO A 119 13.27 16.04 -2.08
CA PRO A 119 12.64 16.53 -3.29
C PRO A 119 12.01 15.39 -4.09
N ALA A 120 11.16 15.74 -5.08
CA ALA A 120 10.65 14.75 -6.02
C ALA A 120 11.82 14.07 -6.74
N THR A 121 11.81 12.74 -6.75
CA THR A 121 12.88 11.96 -7.41
C THR A 121 12.30 10.68 -8.02
N SER A 122 13.09 10.01 -8.86
CA SER A 122 12.83 8.65 -9.30
C SER A 122 13.81 7.73 -8.61
N LEU A 123 13.31 6.71 -7.93
CA LEU A 123 14.17 5.66 -7.39
C LEU A 123 14.55 4.67 -8.49
N ASP A 124 15.83 4.40 -8.63
CA ASP A 124 16.40 3.24 -9.34
C ASP A 124 16.67 2.16 -8.28
N ILE A 125 15.96 1.05 -8.40
CA ILE A 125 15.97 0.01 -7.39
C ILE A 125 16.55 -1.27 -8.00
N THR A 126 17.68 -1.71 -7.45
CA THR A 126 18.30 -2.98 -7.83
C THR A 126 18.03 -4.03 -6.76
N SER A 127 17.15 -4.96 -7.05
CA SER A 127 16.73 -6.01 -6.13
C SER A 127 17.40 -7.34 -6.44
N THR A 128 17.83 -8.07 -5.39
CA THR A 128 18.39 -9.43 -5.50
C THR A 128 17.59 -10.39 -4.64
N VAL A 129 17.11 -11.48 -5.24
CA VAL A 129 16.38 -12.55 -4.54
C VAL A 129 17.32 -13.32 -3.63
N GLN A 130 17.13 -13.18 -2.34
CA GLN A 130 17.95 -13.87 -1.31
C GLN A 130 17.36 -15.23 -0.93
N GLN A 131 16.05 -15.31 -0.79
CA GLN A 131 15.30 -16.54 -0.52
C GLN A 131 14.07 -16.62 -1.40
N ILE A 132 13.75 -17.83 -1.83
CA ILE A 132 12.54 -18.15 -2.55
C ILE A 132 12.09 -19.57 -2.24
N LYS A 133 10.77 -19.74 -2.01
CA LYS A 133 10.08 -21.02 -2.00
C LYS A 133 8.90 -20.89 -2.93
N HIS A 134 8.96 -21.62 -4.05
CA HIS A 134 7.95 -21.54 -5.12
C HIS A 134 6.51 -21.64 -4.57
N HIS A 135 5.66 -20.72 -4.97
CA HIS A 135 4.28 -20.59 -4.53
C HIS A 135 4.06 -20.35 -3.02
N ALA A 136 5.11 -20.02 -2.27
CA ALA A 136 4.99 -19.83 -0.82
C ALA A 136 5.56 -18.50 -0.33
N CYS A 137 6.80 -18.17 -0.71
CA CYS A 137 7.41 -16.92 -0.25
C CYS A 137 8.58 -16.48 -1.13
N ILE A 138 8.85 -15.17 -1.08
CA ILE A 138 10.03 -14.55 -1.69
C ILE A 138 10.59 -13.56 -0.67
N ARG A 139 11.91 -13.46 -0.60
CA ARG A 139 12.62 -12.39 0.08
C ARG A 139 13.68 -11.85 -0.85
N TRP A 140 13.69 -10.56 -1.07
CA TRP A 140 14.75 -9.86 -1.78
C TRP A 140 15.29 -8.69 -0.98
N THR A 141 16.46 -8.24 -1.34
CA THR A 141 17.11 -7.08 -0.77
C THR A 141 17.67 -6.24 -1.90
N GLY A 142 17.84 -4.97 -1.66
CA GLY A 142 18.56 -4.13 -2.59
C GLY A 142 18.48 -2.66 -2.24
N PRO A 143 19.45 -1.87 -2.75
CA PRO A 143 19.35 -0.44 -2.64
C PRO A 143 18.30 0.13 -3.60
N ALA A 144 17.61 1.16 -3.14
CA ALA A 144 16.86 2.10 -3.94
C ALA A 144 17.62 3.43 -3.90
N ILE A 145 17.99 3.93 -5.06
CA ILE A 145 18.82 5.14 -5.22
C ILE A 145 17.99 6.20 -5.93
N GLY A 146 17.91 7.37 -5.32
CA GLY A 146 17.34 8.58 -5.89
C GLY A 146 18.30 9.75 -5.76
N ASP A 147 17.90 10.93 -6.23
CA ASP A 147 18.69 12.13 -6.08
C ASP A 147 18.82 12.51 -4.59
N GLY A 148 20.02 12.44 -4.06
CA GLY A 148 20.30 12.65 -2.63
C GLY A 148 19.66 11.63 -1.68
N LEU A 149 19.14 10.50 -2.18
CA LEU A 149 18.43 9.49 -1.40
C LEU A 149 18.99 8.08 -1.65
N ARG A 150 19.34 7.39 -0.57
CA ARG A 150 19.64 5.96 -0.58
C ARG A 150 18.82 5.25 0.49
N ILE A 151 18.14 4.19 0.07
CA ILE A 151 17.37 3.30 0.95
C ILE A 151 17.89 1.88 0.76
N ASP A 152 18.30 1.23 1.83
CA ASP A 152 18.59 -0.19 1.82
C ASP A 152 17.36 -0.95 2.30
N GLY A 153 16.73 -1.70 1.38
CA GLY A 153 15.45 -2.37 1.58
C GLY A 153 15.60 -3.87 1.82
N VAL A 154 14.78 -4.41 2.71
CA VAL A 154 14.58 -5.85 2.89
C VAL A 154 13.10 -6.15 2.80
N HIS A 155 12.68 -6.89 1.79
CA HIS A 155 11.29 -7.14 1.46
C HIS A 155 10.96 -8.64 1.50
N VAL A 156 9.89 -9.01 2.21
CA VAL A 156 9.38 -10.39 2.30
C VAL A 156 7.94 -10.46 1.82
N TRP A 157 7.68 -11.40 0.94
CA TRP A 157 6.35 -11.77 0.45
C TRP A 157 5.98 -13.18 0.90
N SER A 158 4.73 -13.38 1.29
CA SER A 158 4.17 -14.68 1.67
C SER A 158 2.83 -14.91 0.97
N PHE A 159 2.62 -16.13 0.47
CA PHE A 159 1.43 -16.55 -0.28
C PHE A 159 0.85 -17.80 0.38
N THR A 160 -0.34 -17.70 0.96
CA THR A 160 -0.99 -18.79 1.69
C THR A 160 -2.36 -19.08 1.10
N LYS A 161 -2.59 -20.29 0.62
CA LYS A 161 -3.94 -20.73 0.22
C LYS A 161 -4.84 -20.75 1.44
N ILE A 162 -6.03 -20.17 1.30
CA ILE A 162 -7.08 -20.17 2.30
C ILE A 162 -8.43 -20.52 1.64
N ARG A 163 -9.47 -20.73 2.43
CA ARG A 163 -10.82 -20.84 1.88
C ARG A 163 -11.21 -19.50 1.24
N GLY A 164 -11.59 -19.51 -0.04
CA GLY A 164 -12.00 -18.31 -0.79
C GLY A 164 -10.87 -17.57 -1.50
N GLY A 165 -9.64 -18.13 -1.55
CA GLY A 165 -8.56 -17.50 -2.32
C GLY A 165 -7.16 -17.73 -1.78
N VAL A 166 -6.33 -16.70 -1.93
CA VAL A 166 -4.96 -16.69 -1.45
C VAL A 166 -4.77 -15.45 -0.58
N ARG A 167 -4.30 -15.63 0.65
CA ARG A 167 -3.77 -14.54 1.45
C ARG A 167 -2.37 -14.21 0.94
N VAL A 168 -2.20 -12.97 0.49
CA VAL A 168 -0.89 -12.41 0.14
C VAL A 168 -0.52 -11.42 1.22
N SER A 169 0.57 -11.69 1.92
CA SER A 169 1.11 -10.81 2.96
C SER A 169 2.47 -10.29 2.53
N THR A 170 2.75 -9.04 2.82
CA THR A 170 4.04 -8.41 2.54
C THR A 170 4.54 -7.66 3.77
N GLU A 171 5.84 -7.68 3.97
CA GLU A 171 6.53 -6.93 5.01
C GLU A 171 7.85 -6.41 4.47
N GLU A 172 8.12 -5.15 4.70
CA GLU A 172 9.35 -4.51 4.24
C GLU A 172 9.92 -3.59 5.32
N THR A 173 11.24 -3.50 5.33
CA THR A 173 12.01 -2.57 6.16
C THR A 173 12.92 -1.74 5.29
N HIS A 174 13.10 -0.48 5.70
CA HIS A 174 14.02 0.45 5.08
C HIS A 174 15.03 0.94 6.12
N THR A 175 16.30 1.01 5.73
CA THR A 175 17.37 1.67 6.48
C THR A 175 18.07 2.69 5.58
N GLY A 176 18.68 3.69 6.20
CA GLY A 176 19.39 4.77 5.50
C GLY A 176 19.20 6.12 6.17
N ALA A 177 20.21 6.97 6.08
CA ALA A 177 20.24 8.23 6.83
C ALA A 177 19.01 9.12 6.57
N GLN A 178 18.53 9.20 5.32
CA GLN A 178 17.41 10.07 4.96
C GLN A 178 16.07 9.55 5.48
N VAL A 179 15.83 8.23 5.41
CA VAL A 179 14.57 7.64 5.89
C VAL A 179 14.54 7.58 7.42
N GLU A 180 15.67 7.45 8.07
CA GLU A 180 15.80 7.45 9.52
C GLU A 180 15.76 8.85 10.12
N ALA A 181 16.01 9.89 9.32
CA ALA A 181 15.86 11.28 9.74
C ALA A 181 14.38 11.68 9.97
N ASP A 182 13.43 11.01 9.29
CA ASP A 182 11.99 11.24 9.47
C ASP A 182 11.23 9.89 9.37
N VAL A 183 11.36 9.08 10.40
CA VAL A 183 10.74 7.75 10.49
C VAL A 183 9.22 7.78 10.31
N PRO A 184 8.44 8.75 10.88
CA PRO A 184 7.01 8.81 10.64
C PRO A 184 6.63 8.97 9.16
N THR A 185 7.27 9.92 8.46
CA THR A 185 7.03 10.16 7.03
C THR A 185 7.48 8.95 6.19
N ALA A 186 8.67 8.42 6.43
CA ALA A 186 9.18 7.26 5.71
C ALA A 186 8.28 6.01 5.92
N THR A 187 7.82 5.75 7.13
CA THR A 187 6.89 4.64 7.42
C THR A 187 5.53 4.84 6.74
N LYS A 188 5.03 6.07 6.69
CA LYS A 188 3.78 6.39 5.97
C LYS A 188 3.92 6.09 4.48
N LEU A 189 4.99 6.56 3.84
CA LEU A 189 5.25 6.32 2.41
C LEU A 189 5.43 4.82 2.10
N LEU A 190 6.17 4.09 2.93
CA LEU A 190 6.32 2.65 2.80
C LEU A 190 4.96 1.94 2.89
N ARG A 191 4.13 2.29 3.87
CA ARG A 191 2.79 1.75 4.03
C ARG A 191 1.94 1.97 2.78
N GLU A 192 1.86 3.22 2.31
CA GLU A 192 1.06 3.59 1.14
C GLU A 192 1.52 2.83 -0.12
N GLY A 193 2.83 2.66 -0.29
CA GLY A 193 3.42 1.89 -1.38
C GLY A 193 3.04 0.40 -1.33
N LEU A 194 3.18 -0.25 -0.19
CA LEU A 194 2.84 -1.67 -0.03
C LEU A 194 1.35 -1.94 -0.17
N GLU A 195 0.49 -1.08 0.38
CA GLU A 195 -0.95 -1.19 0.23
C GLU A 195 -1.40 -0.98 -1.22
N ALA A 196 -0.80 -0.01 -1.93
CA ALA A 196 -1.04 0.20 -3.35
C ALA A 196 -0.63 -1.03 -4.17
N TRP A 197 0.55 -1.59 -3.88
CA TRP A 197 1.01 -2.80 -4.56
C TRP A 197 0.04 -3.96 -4.42
N LEU A 198 -0.44 -4.21 -3.21
CA LEU A 198 -1.42 -5.29 -2.97
C LEU A 198 -2.75 -5.03 -3.68
N ARG A 199 -3.24 -3.78 -3.73
CA ARG A 199 -4.45 -3.43 -4.49
C ARG A 199 -4.30 -3.71 -5.97
N ASP A 200 -3.18 -3.29 -6.56
CA ASP A 200 -2.91 -3.46 -7.99
C ASP A 200 -2.73 -4.96 -8.33
N LEU A 201 -1.99 -5.71 -7.51
CA LEU A 201 -1.84 -7.16 -7.68
C LEU A 201 -3.19 -7.89 -7.61
N LYS A 202 -4.05 -7.51 -6.65
CA LYS A 202 -5.40 -8.06 -6.52
C LYS A 202 -6.22 -7.75 -7.76
N SER A 203 -6.30 -6.50 -8.18
CA SER A 203 -7.08 -6.07 -9.35
C SER A 203 -6.62 -6.78 -10.62
N ALA A 204 -5.31 -6.83 -10.87
CA ALA A 204 -4.75 -7.48 -12.06
C ALA A 204 -5.02 -8.98 -12.09
N THR A 205 -4.87 -9.68 -10.95
CA THR A 205 -5.07 -11.13 -10.90
C THR A 205 -6.53 -11.54 -10.99
N GLU A 206 -7.44 -10.80 -10.35
CA GLU A 206 -8.87 -11.08 -10.40
C GLU A 206 -9.47 -10.80 -11.79
N ALA A 207 -9.01 -9.73 -12.49
CA ALA A 207 -9.39 -9.46 -13.87
C ALA A 207 -8.94 -10.60 -14.81
N HIS A 208 -7.72 -11.12 -14.64
CA HIS A 208 -7.24 -12.27 -15.42
C HIS A 208 -8.02 -13.57 -15.16
N ALA A 209 -8.56 -13.74 -13.96
CA ALA A 209 -9.36 -14.92 -13.63
C ALA A 209 -10.73 -14.89 -14.33
N HIS A 210 -11.38 -13.72 -14.38
CA HIS A 210 -12.68 -13.55 -15.06
C HIS A 210 -12.60 -13.77 -16.58
N ASN A 211 -11.54 -13.29 -17.22
CA ASN A 211 -11.36 -13.44 -18.68
C ASN A 211 -11.07 -14.87 -19.14
N ARG A 212 -10.86 -15.82 -18.23
CA ARG A 212 -10.65 -17.25 -18.56
C ARG A 212 -11.90 -18.12 -18.39
N THR A 213 -12.98 -17.57 -17.85
CA THR A 213 -14.26 -18.26 -17.64
C THR A 213 -15.28 -17.97 -18.75
N HIS A 214 -14.89 -17.17 -19.73
CA HIS A 214 -15.61 -16.89 -20.98
C HIS A 214 -14.77 -17.33 -22.16
#